data_e84f4a6c7dfc2870fd4892089a9b059f
#
_entry.id   e84f4a6c7dfc2870fd4892089a9b059f
#
_cell.length_a   1.000
_cell.length_b   1.000
_cell.length_c   1.000
_cell.angle_alpha   90.00
_cell.angle_beta   90.00
_cell.angle_gamma   90.00
#
_symmetry.space_group_name_H-M   'P 1'
#
loop_
_entity.id
_entity.type
_entity.pdbx_description
1 polymer ?
#
loop_
_entity_poly.entity_id
_entity_poly.type
_entity_poly.pdbx_seq_one_letter_code
_entity_poly.pdbx_strand_id
1 'polypeptide(L)'
;MAYRLSLIIITLWVGALWMSGISAYVLFDTLQDKQMAGMLAGKLFSIVSYIGLGSAFYLLIHRVLQYGTAALKQGFFWAVLVMLLLVLAGHFGIQPILESLKSQALPADVMKSVFADRFKSWHGIANVAYVFECLLALVLVLKAR
;
A
#
# COMPACT_ATOMS: atom_id res chain seq x y z
N MET A 1 9.37 26.49 3.28
CA MET A 1 8.00 25.95 3.32
C MET A 1 7.91 24.57 2.70
N ALA A 2 8.37 24.35 1.49
CA ALA A 2 8.26 23.08 0.77
C ALA A 2 8.87 21.86 1.49
N TYR A 3 10.01 21.99 2.14
CA TYR A 3 10.62 20.93 2.94
C TYR A 3 9.73 20.45 4.10
N ARG A 4 9.12 21.38 4.83
CA ARG A 4 8.20 21.04 5.93
C ARG A 4 6.96 20.31 5.42
N LEU A 5 6.43 20.71 4.27
CA LEU A 5 5.30 20.02 3.64
C LEU A 5 5.67 18.60 3.22
N SER A 6 6.86 18.38 2.66
CA SER A 6 7.34 17.04 2.33
C SER A 6 7.43 16.15 3.56
N LEU A 7 7.92 16.67 4.70
CA LEU A 7 7.96 15.91 5.95
C LEU A 7 6.55 15.53 6.45
N ILE A 8 5.60 16.44 6.38
CA ILE A 8 4.20 16.17 6.77
C ILE A 8 3.62 15.06 5.89
N ILE A 9 3.82 15.16 4.57
CA ILE A 9 3.31 14.16 3.62
C ILE A 9 3.94 12.78 3.87
N ILE A 10 5.25 12.72 4.09
CA ILE A 10 5.93 11.46 4.43
C ILE A 10 5.36 10.88 5.73
N THR A 11 5.21 11.69 6.77
CA THR A 11 4.70 11.24 8.06
C THR A 11 3.29 10.69 7.94
N LEU A 12 2.41 11.39 7.22
CA LEU A 12 1.03 10.94 6.99
C LEU A 12 0.98 9.64 6.19
N TRP A 13 1.74 9.55 5.11
CA TRP A 13 1.76 8.34 4.27
C TRP A 13 2.32 7.13 5.01
N VAL A 14 3.49 7.29 5.63
CA VAL A 14 4.15 6.20 6.40
C VAL A 14 3.28 5.78 7.58
N GLY A 15 2.70 6.75 8.31
CA GLY A 15 1.79 6.48 9.42
C GLY A 15 0.53 5.73 8.96
N ALA A 16 -0.11 6.17 7.87
CA ALA A 16 -1.27 5.50 7.30
C ALA A 16 -0.94 4.07 6.84
N LEU A 17 0.21 3.87 6.21
CA LEU A 17 0.67 2.56 5.75
C LEU A 17 0.83 1.59 6.93
N TRP A 18 1.59 1.94 7.94
CA TRP A 18 1.77 1.08 9.11
C TRP A 18 0.47 0.85 9.88
N MET A 19 -0.34 1.90 10.06
CA MET A 19 -1.61 1.80 10.77
C MET A 19 -2.62 0.91 10.04
N SER A 20 -2.60 0.89 8.69
CA SER A 20 -3.49 0.00 7.93
C SER A 20 -3.21 -1.48 8.18
N GLY A 21 -1.94 -1.88 8.32
CA GLY A 21 -1.58 -3.26 8.67
C GLY A 21 -2.01 -3.64 10.08
N ILE A 22 -1.78 -2.75 11.05
CA ILE A 22 -2.23 -2.96 12.43
C ILE A 22 -3.76 -3.08 12.47
N SER A 23 -4.46 -2.19 11.77
CA SER A 23 -5.93 -2.21 11.70
C SER A 23 -6.45 -3.48 11.04
N ALA A 24 -5.82 -3.95 9.96
CA ALA A 24 -6.17 -5.22 9.33
C ALA A 24 -6.00 -6.39 10.30
N TYR A 25 -4.87 -6.45 11.02
CA TYR A 25 -4.65 -7.48 12.05
C TYR A 25 -5.78 -7.46 13.10
N VAL A 26 -6.09 -6.28 13.65
CA VAL A 26 -7.14 -6.13 14.67
C VAL A 26 -8.52 -6.55 14.13
N LEU A 27 -8.85 -6.18 12.88
CA LEU A 27 -10.12 -6.59 12.26
C LEU A 27 -10.24 -8.11 12.15
N PHE A 28 -9.16 -8.77 11.70
CA PHE A 28 -9.17 -10.23 11.58
C PHE A 28 -9.11 -10.96 12.94
N ASP A 29 -8.54 -10.36 13.96
CA ASP A 29 -8.53 -10.92 15.30
C ASP A 29 -9.90 -10.77 15.99
N THR A 30 -10.50 -9.60 15.87
CA THR A 30 -11.71 -9.22 16.63
C THR A 30 -13.00 -9.71 15.98
N LEU A 31 -13.11 -9.64 14.63
CA LEU A 31 -14.34 -9.99 13.95
C LEU A 31 -14.46 -11.50 13.73
N GLN A 32 -15.59 -12.07 14.13
CA GLN A 32 -15.91 -13.49 13.86
C GLN A 32 -16.14 -13.74 12.36
N ASP A 33 -16.77 -12.82 11.67
CA ASP A 33 -16.97 -12.85 10.22
C ASP A 33 -15.68 -12.39 9.50
N LYS A 34 -14.90 -13.37 9.05
CA LYS A 34 -13.65 -13.14 8.32
C LYS A 34 -13.86 -12.50 6.95
N GLN A 35 -15.03 -12.71 6.35
CA GLN A 35 -15.38 -12.08 5.08
C GLN A 35 -15.60 -10.57 5.27
N MET A 36 -16.31 -10.18 6.33
CA MET A 36 -16.47 -8.77 6.71
C MET A 36 -15.12 -8.13 7.08
N ALA A 37 -14.28 -8.82 7.87
CA ALA A 37 -12.94 -8.34 8.19
C ALA A 37 -12.11 -8.05 6.92
N GLY A 38 -12.12 -8.98 5.95
CA GLY A 38 -11.42 -8.83 4.68
C GLY A 38 -11.98 -7.71 3.79
N MET A 39 -13.28 -7.46 3.84
CA MET A 39 -13.91 -6.34 3.12
C MET A 39 -13.49 -4.99 3.71
N LEU A 40 -13.51 -4.86 5.04
CA LEU A 40 -13.11 -3.64 5.75
C LEU A 40 -11.62 -3.36 5.57
N ALA A 41 -10.77 -4.38 5.72
CA ALA A 41 -9.34 -4.27 5.47
C ALA A 41 -9.06 -3.81 4.03
N GLY A 42 -9.75 -4.39 3.04
CA GLY A 42 -9.63 -3.98 1.63
C GLY A 42 -9.97 -2.51 1.40
N LYS A 43 -11.01 -1.97 2.06
CA LYS A 43 -11.33 -0.54 2.00
C LYS A 43 -10.23 0.33 2.62
N LEU A 44 -9.67 -0.08 3.75
CA LEU A 44 -8.54 0.64 4.38
C LEU A 44 -7.33 0.67 3.47
N PHE A 45 -6.93 -0.45 2.89
CA PHE A 45 -5.82 -0.51 1.93
C PHE A 45 -6.08 0.33 0.69
N SER A 46 -7.31 0.39 0.20
CA SER A 46 -7.69 1.26 -0.92
C SER A 46 -7.48 2.74 -0.58
N ILE A 47 -7.92 3.18 0.59
CA ILE A 47 -7.71 4.57 1.06
C ILE A 47 -6.21 4.88 1.17
N VAL A 48 -5.44 4.00 1.78
CA VAL A 48 -3.98 4.17 1.94
C VAL A 48 -3.28 4.20 0.58
N SER A 49 -3.74 3.41 -0.40
CA SER A 49 -3.22 3.46 -1.78
C SER A 49 -3.42 4.82 -2.42
N TYR A 50 -4.59 5.45 -2.27
CA TYR A 50 -4.82 6.81 -2.78
C TYR A 50 -3.94 7.85 -2.08
N ILE A 51 -3.77 7.74 -0.75
CA ILE A 51 -2.83 8.58 0.00
C ILE A 51 -1.42 8.38 -0.55
N GLY A 52 -1.01 7.14 -0.78
CA GLY A 52 0.29 6.78 -1.33
C GLY A 52 0.53 7.36 -2.73
N LEU A 53 -0.45 7.24 -3.62
CA LEU A 53 -0.37 7.80 -4.97
C LEU A 53 -0.15 9.31 -4.92
N GLY A 54 -1.00 10.05 -4.19
CA GLY A 54 -0.87 11.50 -4.06
C GLY A 54 0.47 11.92 -3.43
N SER A 55 0.89 11.22 -2.38
CA SER A 55 2.16 11.47 -1.69
C SER A 55 3.36 11.21 -2.59
N ALA A 56 3.40 10.08 -3.28
CA ALA A 56 4.50 9.71 -4.14
C ALA A 56 4.66 10.68 -5.32
N PHE A 57 3.56 11.03 -6.00
CA PHE A 57 3.61 12.01 -7.09
C PHE A 57 4.12 13.35 -6.61
N TYR A 58 3.59 13.85 -5.48
CA TYR A 58 4.08 15.11 -4.90
C TYR A 58 5.58 15.06 -4.60
N LEU A 59 6.05 14.00 -3.90
CA LEU A 59 7.43 13.88 -3.49
C LEU A 59 8.39 13.75 -4.68
N LEU A 60 8.03 13.00 -5.73
CA LEU A 60 8.83 12.86 -6.94
C LEU A 60 8.91 14.19 -7.71
N ILE A 61 7.78 14.84 -7.94
CA ILE A 61 7.74 16.14 -8.64
C ILE A 61 8.54 17.18 -7.86
N HIS A 62 8.31 17.27 -6.56
CA HIS A 62 9.03 18.23 -5.71
C HIS A 62 10.55 17.99 -5.76
N ARG A 63 11.00 16.72 -5.72
CA ARG A 63 12.42 16.38 -5.78
C ARG A 63 13.06 16.75 -7.12
N VAL A 64 12.35 16.48 -8.22
CA VAL A 64 12.81 16.84 -9.56
C VAL A 64 12.88 18.36 -9.75
N LEU A 65 11.88 19.10 -9.28
CA LEU A 65 11.87 20.56 -9.33
C LEU A 65 12.99 21.20 -8.49
N GLN A 66 13.34 20.58 -7.37
CA GLN A 66 14.39 21.09 -6.47
C GLN A 66 15.82 20.78 -6.94
N TYR A 67 16.06 19.61 -7.49
CA TYR A 67 17.39 19.10 -7.80
C TYR A 67 17.62 18.80 -9.29
N GLY A 68 16.61 18.97 -10.14
CA GLY A 68 16.71 18.62 -11.56
C GLY A 68 17.13 17.16 -11.77
N THR A 69 18.03 16.92 -12.70
CA THR A 69 18.57 15.59 -13.01
C THR A 69 19.37 14.96 -11.86
N ALA A 70 19.88 15.77 -10.92
CA ALA A 70 20.57 15.26 -9.74
C ALA A 70 19.65 14.50 -8.78
N ALA A 71 18.32 14.69 -8.87
CA ALA A 71 17.34 13.89 -8.14
C ALA A 71 17.48 12.40 -8.41
N LEU A 72 17.77 11.99 -9.65
CA LEU A 72 17.96 10.60 -10.07
C LEU A 72 19.16 9.90 -9.41
N LYS A 73 20.11 10.67 -8.86
CA LYS A 73 21.26 10.12 -8.11
C LYS A 73 20.95 9.91 -6.63
N GLN A 74 19.77 10.29 -6.17
CA GLN A 74 19.39 10.22 -4.76
C GLN A 74 18.60 8.94 -4.48
N GLY A 75 19.02 8.19 -3.45
CA GLY A 75 18.29 7.00 -3.02
C GLY A 75 16.88 7.29 -2.50
N PHE A 76 16.60 8.51 -2.07
CA PHE A 76 15.26 8.98 -1.75
C PHE A 76 14.32 8.89 -2.96
N PHE A 77 14.74 9.38 -4.11
CA PHE A 77 13.94 9.36 -5.35
C PHE A 77 13.56 7.93 -5.73
N TRP A 78 14.53 7.01 -5.70
CA TRP A 78 14.28 5.61 -6.05
C TRP A 78 13.41 4.89 -5.03
N ALA A 79 13.55 5.19 -3.73
CA ALA A 79 12.65 4.64 -2.72
C ALA A 79 11.20 5.05 -2.97
N VAL A 80 10.94 6.34 -3.22
CA VAL A 80 9.58 6.83 -3.54
C VAL A 80 9.07 6.22 -4.86
N LEU A 81 9.92 6.13 -5.89
CA LEU A 81 9.53 5.56 -7.18
C LEU A 81 9.14 4.08 -7.05
N VAL A 82 9.93 3.28 -6.33
CA VAL A 82 9.60 1.86 -6.11
C VAL A 82 8.32 1.72 -5.29
N MET A 83 8.13 2.53 -4.25
CA MET A 83 6.88 2.55 -3.48
C MET A 83 5.69 2.92 -4.37
N LEU A 84 5.82 3.91 -5.26
CA LEU A 84 4.78 4.26 -6.23
C LEU A 84 4.41 3.08 -7.13
N LEU A 85 5.41 2.38 -7.66
CA LEU A 85 5.18 1.20 -8.51
C LEU A 85 4.49 0.07 -7.74
N LEU A 86 4.85 -0.14 -6.48
CA LEU A 86 4.18 -1.12 -5.61
C LEU A 86 2.72 -0.74 -5.35
N VAL A 87 2.43 0.53 -5.05
CA VAL A 87 1.05 1.01 -4.87
C VAL A 87 0.24 0.83 -6.15
N LEU A 88 0.80 1.19 -7.32
CA LEU A 88 0.12 1.00 -8.61
C LEU A 88 -0.17 -0.47 -8.89
N ALA A 89 0.82 -1.34 -8.72
CA ALA A 89 0.66 -2.78 -8.92
C ALA A 89 -0.34 -3.39 -7.93
N GLY A 90 -0.29 -2.99 -6.66
CA GLY A 90 -1.21 -3.45 -5.63
C GLY A 90 -2.65 -3.00 -5.90
N HIS A 91 -2.86 -1.71 -6.09
CA HIS A 91 -4.19 -1.12 -6.20
C HIS A 91 -4.89 -1.45 -7.53
N PHE A 92 -4.17 -1.33 -8.65
CA PHE A 92 -4.75 -1.55 -10.00
C PHE A 92 -4.52 -2.96 -10.55
N GLY A 93 -3.55 -3.69 -10.03
CA GLY A 93 -3.26 -5.06 -10.45
C GLY A 93 -3.82 -6.12 -9.51
N ILE A 94 -3.34 -6.16 -8.27
CA ILE A 94 -3.64 -7.26 -7.34
C ILE A 94 -5.05 -7.14 -6.75
N GLN A 95 -5.45 -5.95 -6.30
CA GLN A 95 -6.73 -5.74 -5.62
C GLN A 95 -7.94 -6.13 -6.47
N PRO A 96 -8.04 -5.75 -7.77
CA PRO A 96 -9.15 -6.18 -8.62
C PRO A 96 -9.24 -7.71 -8.78
N ILE A 97 -8.08 -8.38 -8.82
CA ILE A 97 -8.05 -9.86 -8.90
C ILE A 97 -8.63 -10.47 -7.62
N LEU A 98 -8.22 -9.98 -6.45
CA LEU A 98 -8.74 -10.45 -5.16
C LEU A 98 -10.25 -10.21 -5.03
N GLU A 99 -10.73 -9.05 -5.44
CA GLU A 99 -12.16 -8.71 -5.42
C GLU A 99 -12.97 -9.56 -6.40
N SER A 100 -12.44 -9.80 -7.59
CA SER A 100 -13.05 -10.69 -8.57
C SER A 100 -13.18 -12.11 -8.04
N LEU A 101 -12.15 -12.65 -7.40
CA LEU A 101 -12.20 -14.00 -6.79
C LEU A 101 -13.23 -14.08 -5.65
N LYS A 102 -13.36 -13.04 -4.83
CA LYS A 102 -14.38 -12.95 -3.78
C LYS A 102 -15.80 -12.91 -4.38
N SER A 103 -16.02 -12.12 -5.41
CA SER A 103 -17.32 -11.98 -6.05
C SER A 103 -17.77 -13.26 -6.76
N GLN A 104 -16.85 -13.98 -7.38
CA GLN A 104 -17.14 -15.28 -8.03
C GLN A 104 -17.44 -16.39 -7.02
N ALA A 105 -16.95 -16.26 -5.78
CA ALA A 105 -17.21 -17.24 -4.73
C ALA A 105 -18.59 -17.08 -4.08
N LEU A 106 -19.20 -15.90 -4.18
CA LEU A 106 -20.50 -15.61 -3.54
C LEU A 106 -21.59 -16.63 -3.95
N PRO A 107 -22.50 -16.99 -3.00
CA PRO A 107 -22.62 -16.52 -1.62
C PRO A 107 -21.66 -17.18 -0.62
N ALA A 108 -20.83 -18.13 -1.04
CA ALA A 108 -19.87 -18.81 -0.19
C ALA A 108 -18.66 -17.90 0.15
N ASP A 109 -18.01 -18.16 1.28
CA ASP A 109 -16.72 -17.58 1.59
C ASP A 109 -15.67 -18.07 0.56
N VAL A 110 -14.85 -17.15 0.03
CA VAL A 110 -13.81 -17.47 -0.95
C VAL A 110 -12.85 -18.56 -0.45
N MET A 111 -12.57 -18.61 0.85
CA MET A 111 -11.71 -19.63 1.46
C MET A 111 -12.34 -21.03 1.50
N LYS A 112 -13.66 -21.12 1.32
CA LYS A 112 -14.42 -22.37 1.24
C LYS A 112 -14.85 -22.73 -0.18
N SER A 113 -14.39 -21.94 -1.16
CA SER A 113 -14.72 -22.10 -2.58
C SER A 113 -13.60 -22.77 -3.36
N VAL A 114 -13.86 -23.12 -4.61
CA VAL A 114 -12.85 -23.64 -5.56
C VAL A 114 -11.77 -22.60 -5.90
N PHE A 115 -11.98 -21.33 -5.55
CA PHE A 115 -11.05 -20.21 -5.76
C PHE A 115 -10.07 -20.00 -4.61
N ALA A 116 -10.17 -20.79 -3.52
CA ALA A 116 -9.38 -20.61 -2.29
C ALA A 116 -7.87 -20.58 -2.55
N ASP A 117 -7.35 -21.47 -3.37
CA ASP A 117 -5.90 -21.56 -3.63
C ASP A 117 -5.38 -20.37 -4.44
N ARG A 118 -6.15 -19.93 -5.44
CA ARG A 118 -5.81 -18.72 -6.20
C ARG A 118 -5.87 -17.47 -5.32
N PHE A 119 -6.88 -17.38 -4.47
CA PHE A 119 -7.01 -16.27 -3.53
C PHE A 119 -5.83 -16.24 -2.54
N LYS A 120 -5.45 -17.38 -1.95
CA LYS A 120 -4.28 -17.46 -1.06
C LYS A 120 -3.00 -17.02 -1.74
N SER A 121 -2.76 -17.44 -2.98
CA SER A 121 -1.57 -17.06 -3.73
C SER A 121 -1.50 -15.56 -3.98
N TRP A 122 -2.57 -14.96 -4.49
CA TRP A 122 -2.62 -13.52 -4.75
C TRP A 122 -2.58 -12.69 -3.46
N HIS A 123 -3.24 -13.17 -2.40
CA HIS A 123 -3.18 -12.54 -1.09
C HIS A 123 -1.77 -12.61 -0.49
N GLY A 124 -1.07 -13.73 -0.68
CA GLY A 124 0.34 -13.88 -0.30
C GLY A 124 1.25 -12.89 -1.02
N ILE A 125 1.08 -12.72 -2.34
CA ILE A 125 1.81 -11.73 -3.14
C ILE A 125 1.53 -10.31 -2.63
N ALA A 126 0.27 -9.98 -2.35
CA ALA A 126 -0.13 -8.69 -1.79
C ALA A 126 0.56 -8.41 -0.45
N ASN A 127 0.62 -9.41 0.44
CA ASN A 127 1.27 -9.28 1.75
C ASN A 127 2.77 -9.05 1.62
N VAL A 128 3.46 -9.77 0.73
CA VAL A 128 4.90 -9.58 0.47
C VAL A 128 5.16 -8.17 -0.06
N ALA A 129 4.38 -7.72 -1.04
CA ALA A 129 4.49 -6.36 -1.59
C ALA A 129 4.26 -5.30 -0.51
N TYR A 130 3.26 -5.48 0.35
CA TYR A 130 2.96 -4.57 1.45
C TYR A 130 4.09 -4.51 2.49
N VAL A 131 4.64 -5.65 2.91
CA VAL A 131 5.78 -5.68 3.85
C VAL A 131 6.99 -4.97 3.25
N PHE A 132 7.26 -5.20 1.97
CA PHE A 132 8.35 -4.54 1.27
C PHE A 132 8.13 -3.01 1.20
N GLU A 133 6.90 -2.57 0.96
CA GLU A 133 6.52 -1.15 0.99
C GLU A 133 6.73 -0.55 2.39
N CYS A 134 6.37 -1.24 3.46
CA CYS A 134 6.62 -0.82 4.84
C CYS A 134 8.12 -0.64 5.14
N LEU A 135 8.97 -1.54 4.64
CA LEU A 135 10.43 -1.43 4.80
C LEU A 135 10.98 -0.23 4.02
N LEU A 136 10.53 -0.01 2.79
CA LEU A 136 10.89 1.18 2.01
C LEU A 136 10.42 2.47 2.67
N ALA A 137 9.27 2.45 3.33
CA ALA A 137 8.76 3.60 4.08
C ALA A 137 9.71 4.00 5.22
N LEU A 138 10.34 3.04 5.91
CA LEU A 138 11.38 3.34 6.90
C LEU A 138 12.63 3.97 6.23
N VAL A 139 13.06 3.43 5.09
CA VAL A 139 14.17 4.01 4.32
C VAL A 139 13.84 5.43 3.88
N LEU A 140 12.58 5.68 3.49
CA LEU A 140 12.10 7.01 3.09
C LEU A 140 12.23 8.02 4.24
N VAL A 141 11.81 7.65 5.45
CA VAL A 141 11.95 8.50 6.65
C VAL A 141 13.42 8.79 6.95
N LEU A 142 14.29 7.78 6.89
CA LEU A 142 15.72 7.94 7.16
C LEU A 142 16.43 8.83 6.12
N LYS A 143 15.93 8.86 4.88
CA LYS A 143 16.49 9.66 3.78
C LYS A 143 15.74 10.96 3.51
N ALA A 144 14.81 11.34 4.35
CA ALA A 144 13.97 12.53 4.19
C ALA A 144 14.72 13.86 4.34
N ARG A 145 16.02 13.83 4.68
CA ARG A 145 16.91 15.01 4.82
C ARG A 145 17.39 15.54 3.48
#